data_cf75a312b9a0969f2919286a734f66d6
#
_entry.id   cf75a312b9a0969f2919286a734f66d6
#
_cell.length_a   1.000
_cell.length_b   1.000
_cell.length_c   1.000
_cell.angle_alpha   90.00
_cell.angle_beta   90.00
_cell.angle_gamma   90.00
#
_symmetry.space_group_name_H-M   'P 1'
#
loop_
_entity.id
_entity.type
_entity.pdbx_description
1 polymer ?
#
loop_
_entity_poly.entity_id
_entity_poly.type
_entity_poly.pdbx_seq_one_letter_code
_entity_poly.pdbx_strand_id
1 'polypeptide(L)'
;MTDHATPEPSSSSAAAAPARAGNLNFILVCVFIDMLGIGLVVPVLPILIGDFVDGKDQQAMWYGIMAAVFGLLQFIFMPMLGAISDRVGRRPVLLYSMAGMCVNFLATGWAPNLACLFIGRIIGGVSSASMSVASAYASDISTPDNRAKSFGKIGAAFGLGFICGPMLGGLLGDINLHLPFFVAGALSAANFVYGYFMVPESLAPGPRAPFTLARINPFAALLKLVRRAEIRGLVLAFGLMTFAQMMLNTTWVLYTHFRFDWTPRQNGIALFCVGLCAAVVQAGLLGILIKRLGEVRLSLLGMASGAITYLLYGLATQGWMMYALILCNLLAFAAGPALQGIISKASASGEQGELMGSLQSISSLGIIIMPLLGSVILGEVSHLPANDWRIGSTFFVCAVMQTLGMIVAWRYFKARGVVENAVSAVK
;
A
#
# COMPACT_ATOMS: atom_id res chain seq x y z
N MET A 1 -11.98 54.82 50.73
CA MET A 1 -11.52 54.90 49.33
C MET A 1 -10.32 54.02 49.23
N THR A 2 -10.56 52.76 48.87
CA THR A 2 -9.52 51.81 48.63
C THR A 2 -9.77 51.25 47.23
N ASP A 3 -8.84 51.58 46.34
CA ASP A 3 -8.85 51.26 44.94
C ASP A 3 -8.51 49.77 44.74
N HIS A 4 -9.46 48.99 44.24
CA HIS A 4 -9.24 47.60 43.86
C HIS A 4 -8.86 47.54 42.36
N ALA A 5 -7.55 47.50 42.11
CA ALA A 5 -7.04 47.16 40.79
C ALA A 5 -7.26 45.67 40.48
N THR A 6 -8.11 45.37 39.50
CA THR A 6 -8.27 44.05 38.89
C THR A 6 -7.04 43.74 38.03
N PRO A 7 -6.41 42.54 38.15
CA PRO A 7 -5.35 42.15 37.25
C PRO A 7 -5.93 41.74 35.88
N GLU A 8 -5.46 42.41 34.81
CA GLU A 8 -5.72 41.97 33.43
C GLU A 8 -5.18 40.58 33.19
N PRO A 9 -5.91 39.71 32.44
CA PRO A 9 -5.39 38.41 32.01
C PRO A 9 -4.34 38.64 30.92
N SER A 10 -3.09 38.39 31.23
CA SER A 10 -2.01 38.33 30.24
C SER A 10 -2.29 37.20 29.24
N SER A 11 -2.81 37.57 28.06
CA SER A 11 -2.85 36.69 26.88
C SER A 11 -1.41 36.46 26.41
N SER A 12 -0.77 35.42 26.94
CA SER A 12 0.43 34.90 26.34
C SER A 12 0.01 34.17 25.04
N SER A 13 -0.06 34.95 23.96
CA SER A 13 0.01 34.45 22.61
C SER A 13 1.28 33.58 22.50
N ALA A 14 1.13 32.27 22.61
CA ALA A 14 2.18 31.33 22.26
C ALA A 14 2.50 31.58 20.79
N ALA A 15 3.52 32.42 20.52
CA ALA A 15 4.04 32.63 19.19
C ALA A 15 4.37 31.24 18.58
N ALA A 16 3.62 30.85 17.55
CA ALA A 16 3.90 29.66 16.79
C ALA A 16 5.37 29.71 16.34
N ALA A 17 6.17 28.76 16.80
CA ALA A 17 7.57 28.67 16.41
C ALA A 17 7.67 28.73 14.89
N PRO A 18 8.60 29.48 14.28
CA PRO A 18 8.70 29.61 12.84
C PRO A 18 8.88 28.23 12.23
N ALA A 19 8.01 27.87 11.25
CA ALA A 19 8.14 26.66 10.48
C ALA A 19 9.55 26.63 9.90
N ARG A 20 10.35 25.65 10.31
CA ARG A 20 11.72 25.51 9.83
C ARG A 20 11.71 25.30 8.32
N ALA A 21 12.69 25.88 7.63
CA ALA A 21 12.89 25.86 6.18
C ALA A 21 13.25 24.47 5.66
N GLY A 22 12.39 23.47 5.92
CA GLY A 22 12.40 22.17 5.26
C GLY A 22 11.67 22.32 3.93
N ASN A 23 12.36 22.08 2.82
CA ASN A 23 11.70 22.07 1.52
C ASN A 23 11.06 20.69 1.30
N LEU A 24 9.72 20.66 1.21
CA LEU A 24 8.97 19.42 0.94
C LEU A 24 9.49 18.67 -0.31
N ASN A 25 10.04 19.41 -1.28
CA ASN A 25 10.54 18.81 -2.51
C ASN A 25 11.67 17.80 -2.27
N PHE A 26 12.51 18.00 -1.24
CA PHE A 26 13.56 17.04 -0.92
C PHE A 26 13.01 15.68 -0.53
N ILE A 27 11.97 15.67 0.32
CA ILE A 27 11.34 14.40 0.75
C ILE A 27 10.52 13.76 -0.37
N LEU A 28 9.93 14.54 -1.29
CA LEU A 28 9.21 14.02 -2.44
C LEU A 28 10.13 13.25 -3.39
N VAL A 29 11.34 13.74 -3.64
CA VAL A 29 12.36 13.04 -4.42
C VAL A 29 12.75 11.74 -3.74
N CYS A 30 12.99 11.76 -2.43
CA CYS A 30 13.32 10.56 -1.66
C CYS A 30 12.22 9.50 -1.76
N VAL A 31 10.96 9.88 -1.55
CA VAL A 31 9.80 8.97 -1.64
C VAL A 31 9.65 8.41 -3.05
N PHE A 32 9.79 9.25 -4.07
CA PHE A 32 9.71 8.81 -5.46
C PHE A 32 10.77 7.75 -5.79
N ILE A 33 12.04 7.99 -5.43
CA ILE A 33 13.14 7.06 -5.69
C ILE A 33 12.96 5.76 -4.91
N ASP A 34 12.53 5.81 -3.65
CA ASP A 34 12.26 4.62 -2.84
C ASP A 34 11.16 3.75 -3.47
N MET A 35 10.07 4.37 -3.91
CA MET A 35 8.95 3.64 -4.52
C MET A 35 9.29 3.12 -5.92
N LEU A 36 10.11 3.85 -6.66
CA LEU A 36 10.67 3.39 -7.93
C LEU A 36 11.53 2.13 -7.72
N GLY A 37 12.42 2.15 -6.71
CA GLY A 37 13.27 1.02 -6.36
C GLY A 37 12.47 -0.22 -5.93
N ILE A 38 11.45 -0.05 -5.10
CA ILE A 38 10.54 -1.14 -4.72
C ILE A 38 9.80 -1.67 -5.95
N GLY A 39 9.28 -0.77 -6.79
CA GLY A 39 8.55 -1.13 -8.01
C GLY A 39 9.37 -1.94 -9.00
N LEU A 40 10.67 -1.62 -9.15
CA LEU A 40 11.61 -2.36 -10.03
C LEU A 40 11.65 -3.86 -9.71
N VAL A 41 11.51 -4.23 -8.46
CA VAL A 41 11.67 -5.60 -7.97
C VAL A 41 10.38 -6.43 -8.14
N VAL A 42 9.21 -5.79 -8.14
CA VAL A 42 7.90 -6.47 -8.13
C VAL A 42 7.72 -7.49 -9.27
N PRO A 43 7.99 -7.18 -10.56
CA PRO A 43 7.77 -8.14 -11.64
C PRO A 43 8.85 -9.22 -11.73
N VAL A 44 9.95 -9.09 -11.02
CA VAL A 44 11.16 -9.91 -11.22
C VAL A 44 11.40 -10.88 -10.07
N LEU A 45 11.22 -10.46 -8.83
CA LEU A 45 11.52 -11.27 -7.65
C LEU A 45 10.81 -12.63 -7.65
N PRO A 46 9.49 -12.73 -7.98
CA PRO A 46 8.81 -14.03 -8.00
C PRO A 46 9.42 -14.99 -9.02
N ILE A 47 9.88 -14.47 -10.16
CA ILE A 47 10.50 -15.26 -11.23
C ILE A 47 11.93 -15.68 -10.83
N LEU A 48 12.71 -14.76 -10.27
CA LEU A 48 14.08 -15.03 -9.80
C LEU A 48 14.14 -16.16 -8.77
N ILE A 49 13.14 -16.31 -7.91
CA ILE A 49 13.08 -17.40 -6.94
C ILE A 49 13.06 -18.76 -7.64
N GLY A 50 12.49 -18.86 -8.85
CA GLY A 50 12.47 -20.08 -9.66
C GLY A 50 13.85 -20.59 -10.03
N ASP A 51 14.88 -19.73 -10.09
CA ASP A 51 16.27 -20.13 -10.39
C ASP A 51 16.94 -20.87 -9.20
N PHE A 52 16.33 -20.85 -8.02
CA PHE A 52 16.91 -21.41 -6.78
C PHE A 52 16.11 -22.58 -6.19
N VAL A 53 15.01 -22.97 -6.83
CA VAL A 53 14.13 -24.04 -6.33
C VAL A 53 13.65 -24.95 -7.46
N ASP A 54 13.37 -26.20 -7.12
CA ASP A 54 12.85 -27.18 -8.08
C ASP A 54 11.32 -27.21 -8.04
N GLY A 55 10.70 -26.78 -9.14
CA GLY A 55 9.25 -26.85 -9.30
C GLY A 55 8.49 -25.55 -8.97
N LYS A 56 7.35 -25.39 -9.66
CA LYS A 56 6.48 -24.21 -9.53
C LYS A 56 5.80 -24.09 -8.16
N ASP A 57 5.53 -25.21 -7.52
CA ASP A 57 4.97 -25.31 -6.18
C ASP A 57 5.93 -24.73 -5.12
N GLN A 58 7.20 -25.12 -5.17
CA GLN A 58 8.23 -24.56 -4.28
C GLN A 58 8.46 -23.08 -4.57
N GLN A 59 8.50 -22.67 -5.83
CA GLN A 59 8.63 -21.27 -6.22
C GLN A 59 7.50 -20.42 -5.62
N ALA A 60 6.25 -20.87 -5.74
CA ALA A 60 5.10 -20.19 -5.16
C ALA A 60 5.20 -20.12 -3.63
N MET A 61 5.51 -21.23 -2.98
CA MET A 61 5.63 -21.32 -1.52
C MET A 61 6.71 -20.39 -0.98
N TRP A 62 7.92 -20.44 -1.54
CA TRP A 62 9.03 -19.58 -1.06
C TRP A 62 8.77 -18.10 -1.32
N TYR A 63 8.16 -17.75 -2.45
CA TYR A 63 7.76 -16.38 -2.69
C TYR A 63 6.73 -15.90 -1.64
N GLY A 64 5.72 -16.70 -1.33
CA GLY A 64 4.74 -16.40 -0.29
C GLY A 64 5.36 -16.21 1.09
N ILE A 65 6.28 -17.10 1.48
CA ILE A 65 7.00 -17.01 2.75
C ILE A 65 7.84 -15.73 2.80
N MET A 66 8.61 -15.43 1.75
CA MET A 66 9.44 -14.22 1.67
C MET A 66 8.62 -12.94 1.71
N ALA A 67 7.49 -12.90 1.03
CA ALA A 67 6.56 -11.77 1.04
C ALA A 67 5.92 -11.59 2.43
N ALA A 68 5.50 -12.68 3.07
CA ALA A 68 4.91 -12.63 4.40
C ALA A 68 5.92 -12.21 5.48
N VAL A 69 7.16 -12.71 5.43
CA VAL A 69 8.23 -12.32 6.36
C VAL A 69 8.58 -10.85 6.18
N PHE A 70 8.73 -10.38 4.94
CA PHE A 70 8.93 -8.95 4.66
C PHE A 70 7.78 -8.11 5.23
N GLY A 71 6.52 -8.49 4.97
CA GLY A 71 5.33 -7.80 5.47
C GLY A 71 5.23 -7.82 6.99
N LEU A 72 5.55 -8.94 7.65
CA LEU A 72 5.56 -9.06 9.11
C LEU A 72 6.61 -8.13 9.75
N LEU A 73 7.81 -8.13 9.21
CA LEU A 73 8.87 -7.27 9.71
C LEU A 73 8.55 -5.79 9.46
N GLN A 74 8.04 -5.45 8.29
CA GLN A 74 7.55 -4.10 8.00
C GLN A 74 6.45 -3.67 8.99
N PHE A 75 5.49 -4.55 9.27
CA PHE A 75 4.41 -4.27 10.22
C PHE A 75 4.91 -3.97 11.63
N ILE A 76 5.93 -4.69 12.10
CA ILE A 76 6.53 -4.51 13.42
C ILE A 76 7.44 -3.26 13.45
N PHE A 77 8.34 -3.15 12.47
CA PHE A 77 9.41 -2.15 12.50
C PHE A 77 8.98 -0.77 11.99
N MET A 78 8.00 -0.67 11.09
CA MET A 78 7.54 0.61 10.56
C MET A 78 7.02 1.57 11.66
N PRO A 79 6.11 1.18 12.57
CA PRO A 79 5.68 2.05 13.67
C PRO A 79 6.78 2.26 14.70
N MET A 80 7.65 1.26 14.93
CA MET A 80 8.77 1.37 15.85
C MET A 80 9.80 2.40 15.36
N LEU A 81 10.19 2.33 14.09
CA LEU A 81 11.09 3.31 13.47
C LEU A 81 10.45 4.71 13.38
N GLY A 82 9.13 4.77 13.16
CA GLY A 82 8.38 6.03 13.29
C GLY A 82 8.54 6.66 14.68
N ALA A 83 8.30 5.88 15.74
CA ALA A 83 8.46 6.33 17.12
C ALA A 83 9.92 6.66 17.50
N ILE A 84 10.89 5.92 16.96
CA ILE A 84 12.32 6.25 17.11
C ILE A 84 12.63 7.60 16.44
N SER A 85 12.04 7.86 15.27
CA SER A 85 12.24 9.11 14.55
C SER A 85 11.70 10.35 15.30
N ASP A 86 10.70 10.15 16.17
CA ASP A 86 10.20 11.19 17.08
C ASP A 86 11.25 11.57 18.18
N ARG A 87 12.25 10.72 18.39
CA ARG A 87 13.26 10.89 19.44
C ARG A 87 14.61 11.33 18.90
N VAL A 88 15.13 10.57 17.91
CA VAL A 88 16.48 10.80 17.39
C VAL A 88 16.50 11.80 16.25
N GLY A 89 15.33 12.11 15.68
CA GLY A 89 15.16 12.95 14.50
C GLY A 89 14.65 12.18 13.30
N ARG A 90 14.01 12.89 12.37
CA ARG A 90 13.46 12.28 11.13
C ARG A 90 14.56 11.87 10.17
N ARG A 91 15.53 12.76 9.99
CA ARG A 91 16.64 12.55 9.04
C ARG A 91 17.46 11.29 9.31
N PRO A 92 17.96 10.99 10.53
CA PRO A 92 18.73 9.77 10.79
C PRO A 92 17.97 8.49 10.46
N VAL A 93 16.66 8.44 10.76
CA VAL A 93 15.84 7.25 10.50
C VAL A 93 15.52 7.09 9.01
N LEU A 94 15.32 8.19 8.28
CA LEU A 94 15.20 8.16 6.81
C LEU A 94 16.48 7.60 6.18
N LEU A 95 17.65 8.10 6.58
CA LEU A 95 18.93 7.64 6.07
C LEU A 95 19.17 6.14 6.39
N TYR A 96 18.82 5.71 7.61
CA TYR A 96 18.86 4.28 7.97
C TYR A 96 17.98 3.43 7.03
N SER A 97 16.75 3.88 6.77
CA SER A 97 15.83 3.15 5.86
C SER A 97 16.40 3.06 4.44
N MET A 98 16.93 4.15 3.90
CA MET A 98 17.54 4.17 2.56
C MET A 98 18.77 3.28 2.47
N ALA A 99 19.66 3.32 3.48
CA ALA A 99 20.83 2.46 3.56
C ALA A 99 20.45 0.97 3.65
N GLY A 100 19.48 0.63 4.50
CA GLY A 100 18.97 -0.72 4.63
C GLY A 100 18.32 -1.25 3.35
N MET A 101 17.57 -0.41 2.63
CA MET A 101 17.00 -0.78 1.32
C MET A 101 18.08 -0.97 0.27
N CYS A 102 19.13 -0.14 0.27
CA CYS A 102 20.30 -0.33 -0.60
C CYS A 102 20.95 -1.70 -0.35
N VAL A 103 21.23 -2.04 0.90
CA VAL A 103 21.80 -3.34 1.28
C VAL A 103 20.88 -4.48 0.86
N ASN A 104 19.57 -4.38 1.12
CA ASN A 104 18.58 -5.37 0.70
C ASN A 104 18.62 -5.63 -0.81
N PHE A 105 18.59 -4.57 -1.62
CA PHE A 105 18.58 -4.73 -3.07
C PHE A 105 19.91 -5.30 -3.60
N LEU A 106 21.05 -4.82 -3.13
CA LEU A 106 22.36 -5.34 -3.53
C LEU A 106 22.55 -6.79 -3.08
N ALA A 107 22.16 -7.13 -1.85
CA ALA A 107 22.21 -8.51 -1.34
C ALA A 107 21.33 -9.45 -2.18
N THR A 108 20.13 -8.99 -2.58
CA THR A 108 19.24 -9.76 -3.46
C THR A 108 19.81 -9.87 -4.88
N GLY A 109 20.41 -8.80 -5.41
CA GLY A 109 21.03 -8.80 -6.74
C GLY A 109 22.25 -9.72 -6.85
N TRP A 110 23.01 -9.91 -5.78
CA TRP A 110 24.17 -10.82 -5.72
C TRP A 110 23.86 -12.18 -5.10
N ALA A 111 22.60 -12.45 -4.77
CA ALA A 111 22.24 -13.67 -4.06
C ALA A 111 22.67 -14.94 -4.82
N PRO A 112 23.58 -15.76 -4.28
CA PRO A 112 23.99 -17.01 -4.90
C PRO A 112 23.05 -18.17 -4.56
N ASN A 113 22.13 -17.99 -3.63
CA ASN A 113 21.19 -19.00 -3.15
C ASN A 113 19.96 -18.38 -2.48
N LEU A 114 18.97 -19.21 -2.23
CA LEU A 114 17.70 -18.83 -1.61
C LEU A 114 17.86 -18.20 -0.22
N ALA A 115 18.83 -18.65 0.59
CA ALA A 115 19.07 -18.10 1.93
C ALA A 115 19.51 -16.63 1.88
N CYS A 116 20.33 -16.25 0.91
CA CYS A 116 20.73 -14.85 0.69
C CYS A 116 19.55 -13.98 0.28
N LEU A 117 18.65 -14.48 -0.60
CA LEU A 117 17.40 -13.78 -0.94
C LEU A 117 16.55 -13.56 0.32
N PHE A 118 16.44 -14.59 1.16
CA PHE A 118 15.65 -14.52 2.39
C PHE A 118 16.23 -13.50 3.38
N ILE A 119 17.56 -13.47 3.57
CA ILE A 119 18.23 -12.45 4.40
C ILE A 119 17.98 -11.05 3.85
N GLY A 120 18.05 -10.87 2.52
CA GLY A 120 17.68 -9.60 1.89
C GLY A 120 16.26 -9.17 2.24
N ARG A 121 15.28 -10.07 2.22
CA ARG A 121 13.89 -9.78 2.62
C ARG A 121 13.77 -9.38 4.09
N ILE A 122 14.54 -9.99 4.98
CA ILE A 122 14.60 -9.61 6.40
C ILE A 122 15.13 -8.18 6.54
N ILE A 123 16.28 -7.88 5.94
CA ILE A 123 16.89 -6.53 5.99
C ILE A 123 15.92 -5.48 5.43
N GLY A 124 15.30 -5.76 4.29
CA GLY A 124 14.32 -4.87 3.66
C GLY A 124 13.11 -4.62 4.55
N GLY A 125 12.54 -5.65 5.16
CA GLY A 125 11.38 -5.54 6.06
C GLY A 125 11.69 -4.70 7.31
N VAL A 126 12.85 -4.93 7.94
CA VAL A 126 13.31 -4.17 9.11
C VAL A 126 13.57 -2.69 8.77
N SER A 127 14.05 -2.41 7.56
CA SER A 127 14.42 -1.06 7.12
C SER A 127 13.27 -0.28 6.46
N SER A 128 12.10 -0.89 6.26
CA SER A 128 10.99 -0.32 5.49
C SER A 128 10.17 0.70 6.29
N ALA A 129 10.76 1.87 6.60
CA ALA A 129 10.09 2.94 7.35
C ALA A 129 10.00 4.27 6.59
N SER A 130 10.57 4.39 5.40
CA SER A 130 10.69 5.65 4.66
C SER A 130 9.36 6.39 4.52
N MET A 131 8.26 5.70 4.20
CA MET A 131 6.95 6.32 4.02
C MET A 131 6.36 6.87 5.32
N SER A 132 6.50 6.16 6.44
CA SER A 132 6.03 6.61 7.75
C SER A 132 6.79 7.87 8.19
N VAL A 133 8.12 7.84 8.08
CA VAL A 133 8.98 8.95 8.49
C VAL A 133 8.84 10.14 7.53
N ALA A 134 8.68 9.91 6.22
CA ALA A 134 8.41 10.96 5.24
C ALA A 134 7.08 11.67 5.52
N SER A 135 6.04 10.93 5.90
CA SER A 135 4.75 11.50 6.29
C SER A 135 4.86 12.34 7.56
N ALA A 136 5.62 11.86 8.56
CA ALA A 136 5.91 12.62 9.78
C ALA A 136 6.71 13.88 9.47
N TYR A 137 7.77 13.79 8.65
CA TYR A 137 8.55 14.93 8.18
C TYR A 137 7.67 15.99 7.51
N ALA A 138 6.79 15.57 6.59
CA ALA A 138 5.86 16.49 5.93
C ALA A 138 4.89 17.16 6.92
N SER A 139 4.44 16.42 7.94
CA SER A 139 3.61 16.98 9.01
C SER A 139 4.36 18.07 9.81
N ASP A 140 5.66 17.82 10.10
CA ASP A 140 6.49 18.74 10.90
C ASP A 140 6.74 20.09 10.18
N ILE A 141 6.82 20.09 8.84
CA ILE A 141 7.08 21.29 8.03
C ILE A 141 5.83 21.95 7.46
N SER A 142 4.65 21.33 7.64
CA SER A 142 3.38 21.81 7.08
C SER A 142 2.59 22.60 8.11
N THR A 143 1.99 23.72 7.68
CA THR A 143 0.96 24.41 8.44
C THR A 143 -0.38 23.66 8.36
N PRO A 144 -1.33 23.87 9.30
CA PRO A 144 -2.66 23.25 9.23
C PRO A 144 -3.34 23.43 7.87
N ASP A 145 -3.20 24.60 7.24
CA ASP A 145 -3.86 24.96 5.98
C ASP A 145 -3.27 24.23 4.76
N ASN A 146 -1.97 23.92 4.76
CA ASN A 146 -1.29 23.28 3.62
C ASN A 146 -1.00 21.81 3.84
N ARG A 147 -1.28 21.24 5.03
CA ARG A 147 -0.97 19.85 5.38
C ARG A 147 -1.59 18.84 4.41
N ALA A 148 -2.86 19.00 4.06
CA ALA A 148 -3.54 18.13 3.12
C ALA A 148 -2.87 18.14 1.73
N LYS A 149 -2.44 19.33 1.26
CA LYS A 149 -1.70 19.49 0.00
C LYS A 149 -0.33 18.81 0.05
N SER A 150 0.37 18.87 1.18
CA SER A 150 1.67 18.22 1.38
C SER A 150 1.54 16.69 1.33
N PHE A 151 0.55 16.12 2.03
CA PHE A 151 0.26 14.68 1.94
C PHE A 151 -0.17 14.24 0.55
N GLY A 152 -0.96 15.06 -0.16
CA GLY A 152 -1.32 14.81 -1.56
C GLY A 152 -0.09 14.72 -2.48
N LYS A 153 0.89 15.59 -2.30
CA LYS A 153 2.16 15.54 -3.06
C LYS A 153 2.98 14.28 -2.75
N ILE A 154 3.04 13.86 -1.46
CA ILE A 154 3.71 12.60 -1.09
C ILE A 154 3.00 11.41 -1.75
N GLY A 155 1.67 11.37 -1.71
CA GLY A 155 0.89 10.33 -2.40
C GLY A 155 1.14 10.31 -3.91
N ALA A 156 1.27 11.48 -4.55
CA ALA A 156 1.61 11.57 -5.97
C ALA A 156 3.03 11.06 -6.26
N ALA A 157 4.03 11.42 -5.45
CA ALA A 157 5.39 10.91 -5.59
C ALA A 157 5.46 9.40 -5.41
N PHE A 158 4.76 8.86 -4.40
CA PHE A 158 4.58 7.42 -4.17
C PHE A 158 3.97 6.75 -5.40
N GLY A 159 2.83 7.26 -5.88
CA GLY A 159 2.10 6.67 -7.01
C GLY A 159 2.93 6.67 -8.30
N LEU A 160 3.60 7.77 -8.63
CA LEU A 160 4.45 7.87 -9.82
C LEU A 160 5.62 6.89 -9.75
N GLY A 161 6.31 6.78 -8.60
CA GLY A 161 7.39 5.82 -8.42
C GLY A 161 6.90 4.38 -8.58
N PHE A 162 5.75 4.06 -7.97
CA PHE A 162 5.16 2.72 -8.03
C PHE A 162 4.55 2.37 -9.40
N ILE A 163 4.16 3.35 -10.22
CA ILE A 163 3.71 3.12 -11.60
C ILE A 163 4.89 2.87 -12.53
N CYS A 164 5.93 3.72 -12.45
CA CYS A 164 7.09 3.61 -13.33
C CYS A 164 8.01 2.44 -12.99
N GLY A 165 8.09 2.09 -11.69
CA GLY A 165 8.99 1.05 -11.18
C GLY A 165 8.80 -0.30 -11.85
N PRO A 166 7.60 -0.89 -11.84
CA PRO A 166 7.37 -2.20 -12.46
C PRO A 166 7.65 -2.23 -13.96
N MET A 167 7.34 -1.15 -14.68
CA MET A 167 7.65 -1.06 -16.11
C MET A 167 9.16 -1.12 -16.37
N LEU A 168 9.92 -0.30 -15.65
CA LEU A 168 11.37 -0.29 -15.76
C LEU A 168 11.98 -1.61 -15.27
N GLY A 169 11.46 -2.15 -14.16
CA GLY A 169 11.88 -3.43 -13.60
C GLY A 169 11.63 -4.60 -14.56
N GLY A 170 10.48 -4.60 -15.23
CA GLY A 170 10.16 -5.58 -16.25
C GLY A 170 11.08 -5.51 -17.45
N LEU A 171 11.37 -4.30 -17.96
CA LEU A 171 12.28 -4.11 -19.08
C LEU A 171 13.72 -4.54 -18.75
N LEU A 172 14.23 -4.18 -17.58
CA LEU A 172 15.55 -4.58 -17.12
C LEU A 172 15.63 -6.07 -16.80
N GLY A 173 14.56 -6.64 -16.20
CA GLY A 173 14.46 -8.04 -15.85
C GLY A 173 14.39 -8.97 -17.06
N ASP A 174 13.88 -8.49 -18.19
CA ASP A 174 13.86 -9.21 -19.46
C ASP A 174 15.27 -9.37 -20.06
N ILE A 175 16.18 -8.43 -19.74
CA ILE A 175 17.60 -8.51 -20.12
C ILE A 175 18.34 -9.47 -19.18
N ASN A 176 18.18 -9.28 -17.87
CA ASN A 176 18.76 -10.10 -16.81
C ASN A 176 17.96 -9.94 -15.52
N LEU A 177 17.58 -11.06 -14.87
CA LEU A 177 16.77 -11.05 -13.65
C LEU A 177 17.43 -10.35 -12.45
N HIS A 178 18.76 -10.26 -12.42
CA HIS A 178 19.50 -9.58 -11.35
C HIS A 178 19.62 -8.06 -11.57
N LEU A 179 19.54 -7.59 -12.82
CA LEU A 179 19.77 -6.19 -13.18
C LEU A 179 18.84 -5.20 -12.47
N PRO A 180 17.52 -5.45 -12.34
CA PRO A 180 16.62 -4.57 -11.60
C PRO A 180 17.03 -4.34 -10.15
N PHE A 181 17.60 -5.35 -9.50
CA PHE A 181 18.07 -5.25 -8.12
C PHE A 181 19.32 -4.37 -7.99
N PHE A 182 20.27 -4.49 -8.92
CA PHE A 182 21.44 -3.61 -8.95
C PHE A 182 21.06 -2.16 -9.23
N VAL A 183 20.13 -1.93 -10.15
CA VAL A 183 19.61 -0.58 -10.44
C VAL A 183 18.85 -0.03 -9.23
N ALA A 184 18.00 -0.82 -8.56
CA ALA A 184 17.30 -0.42 -7.35
C ALA A 184 18.29 -0.12 -6.21
N GLY A 185 19.35 -0.93 -6.06
CA GLY A 185 20.43 -0.70 -5.10
C GLY A 185 21.18 0.60 -5.37
N ALA A 186 21.54 0.86 -6.64
CA ALA A 186 22.20 2.10 -7.05
C ALA A 186 21.31 3.33 -6.83
N LEU A 187 20.01 3.24 -7.14
CA LEU A 187 19.04 4.30 -6.87
C LEU A 187 18.90 4.55 -5.37
N SER A 188 18.83 3.50 -4.55
CA SER A 188 18.75 3.64 -3.08
C SER A 188 20.05 4.23 -2.51
N ALA A 189 21.22 3.88 -3.03
CA ALA A 189 22.48 4.50 -2.67
C ALA A 189 22.50 5.99 -3.04
N ALA A 190 22.08 6.34 -4.26
CA ALA A 190 21.97 7.71 -4.70
C ALA A 190 20.97 8.51 -3.84
N ASN A 191 19.84 7.88 -3.45
CA ASN A 191 18.84 8.46 -2.56
C ASN A 191 19.41 8.70 -1.15
N PHE A 192 20.22 7.76 -0.62
CA PHE A 192 20.93 7.93 0.63
C PHE A 192 21.89 9.11 0.58
N VAL A 193 22.71 9.21 -0.47
CA VAL A 193 23.66 10.33 -0.66
C VAL A 193 22.89 11.65 -0.80
N TYR A 194 21.84 11.68 -1.62
CA TYR A 194 20.97 12.84 -1.75
C TYR A 194 20.35 13.24 -0.41
N GLY A 195 19.77 12.29 0.33
CA GLY A 195 19.18 12.53 1.64
C GLY A 195 20.19 13.02 2.66
N TYR A 196 21.44 12.50 2.60
CA TYR A 196 22.52 12.92 3.49
C TYR A 196 22.91 14.39 3.30
N PHE A 197 23.02 14.88 2.07
CA PHE A 197 23.44 16.25 1.80
C PHE A 197 22.28 17.26 1.76
N MET A 198 21.10 16.85 1.30
CA MET A 198 20.01 17.76 0.95
C MET A 198 18.85 17.79 1.95
N VAL A 199 18.60 16.71 2.69
CA VAL A 199 17.45 16.66 3.61
C VAL A 199 17.86 17.22 5.00
N PRO A 200 17.34 18.39 5.41
CA PRO A 200 17.57 18.93 6.75
C PRO A 200 16.75 18.17 7.80
N GLU A 201 17.12 18.30 9.07
CA GLU A 201 16.30 17.77 10.18
C GLU A 201 15.04 18.65 10.35
N SER A 202 13.86 17.99 10.36
CA SER A 202 12.57 18.68 10.54
C SER A 202 12.13 18.76 12.00
N LEU A 203 12.61 17.84 12.84
CA LEU A 203 12.20 17.76 14.23
C LEU A 203 12.76 18.95 15.03
N ALA A 204 11.87 19.73 15.63
CA ALA A 204 12.27 20.86 16.47
C ALA A 204 13.04 20.39 17.73
N PRO A 205 14.05 21.13 18.21
CA PRO A 205 14.67 20.87 19.50
C PRO A 205 13.64 21.12 20.61
N GLY A 206 13.49 20.14 21.50
CA GLY A 206 12.55 20.24 22.63
C GLY A 206 12.42 18.91 23.40
N PRO A 207 11.62 18.90 24.48
CA PRO A 207 11.34 17.70 25.25
C PRO A 207 10.66 16.67 24.35
N ARG A 208 11.19 15.44 24.36
CA ARG A 208 10.73 14.35 23.47
C ARG A 208 9.73 13.46 24.19
N ALA A 209 8.68 13.05 23.48
CA ALA A 209 7.66 12.18 24.04
C ALA A 209 8.27 10.85 24.51
N PRO A 210 7.86 10.31 25.68
CA PRO A 210 8.34 9.02 26.15
C PRO A 210 7.96 7.91 25.17
N PHE A 211 8.89 6.98 24.92
CA PHE A 211 8.64 5.79 24.13
C PHE A 211 7.73 4.86 24.93
N THR A 212 6.48 4.69 24.50
CA THR A 212 5.54 3.77 25.14
C THR A 212 5.13 2.70 24.14
N LEU A 213 5.42 1.44 24.45
CA LEU A 213 5.02 0.28 23.65
C LEU A 213 3.51 0.23 23.39
N ALA A 214 2.69 0.79 24.29
CA ALA A 214 1.25 0.89 24.14
C ALA A 214 0.81 1.72 22.91
N ARG A 215 1.61 2.69 22.46
CA ARG A 215 1.34 3.50 21.26
C ARG A 215 1.64 2.75 19.96
N ILE A 216 2.37 1.65 20.04
CA ILE A 216 2.85 0.88 18.87
C ILE A 216 1.98 -0.37 18.64
N ASN A 217 0.96 -0.62 19.49
CA ASN A 217 0.14 -1.84 19.39
C ASN A 217 -0.99 -1.69 18.33
N PRO A 218 -0.79 -2.16 17.09
CA PRO A 218 -1.79 -2.04 16.02
C PRO A 218 -2.98 -2.98 16.24
N PHE A 219 -2.81 -4.05 17.04
CA PHE A 219 -3.90 -4.98 17.36
C PHE A 219 -4.95 -4.34 18.26
N ALA A 220 -4.56 -3.44 19.17
CA ALA A 220 -5.50 -2.75 20.05
C ALA A 220 -6.45 -1.85 19.24
N ALA A 221 -5.93 -1.14 18.23
CA ALA A 221 -6.73 -0.30 17.33
C ALA A 221 -7.72 -1.15 16.51
N LEU A 222 -7.26 -2.28 15.98
CA LEU A 222 -8.11 -3.21 15.23
C LEU A 222 -9.25 -3.79 16.09
N LEU A 223 -8.94 -4.25 17.31
CA LEU A 223 -9.93 -4.82 18.21
C LEU A 223 -11.01 -3.80 18.59
N LYS A 224 -10.63 -2.56 18.83
CA LYS A 224 -11.54 -1.46 19.13
C LYS A 224 -12.46 -1.14 17.95
N LEU A 225 -11.94 -1.21 16.72
CA LEU A 225 -12.71 -0.98 15.50
C LEU A 225 -13.76 -2.06 15.25
N VAL A 226 -13.39 -3.35 15.40
CA VAL A 226 -14.31 -4.49 15.21
C VAL A 226 -15.43 -4.50 16.25
N ARG A 227 -15.19 -3.95 17.44
CA ARG A 227 -16.22 -3.82 18.52
C ARG A 227 -17.26 -2.72 18.24
N ARG A 228 -16.99 -1.78 17.31
CA ARG A 228 -17.97 -0.73 16.94
C ARG A 228 -19.06 -1.33 16.04
N ALA A 229 -20.19 -1.70 16.64
CA ALA A 229 -21.32 -2.32 15.94
C ALA A 229 -21.85 -1.46 14.77
N GLU A 230 -21.74 -0.13 14.89
CA GLU A 230 -22.26 0.83 13.91
C GLU A 230 -21.57 0.78 12.54
N ILE A 231 -20.27 0.49 12.48
CA ILE A 231 -19.47 0.49 11.25
C ILE A 231 -18.88 -0.89 10.93
N ARG A 232 -19.13 -1.89 11.79
CA ARG A 232 -18.55 -3.24 11.65
C ARG A 232 -18.78 -3.86 10.27
N GLY A 233 -19.97 -3.67 9.68
CA GLY A 233 -20.27 -4.16 8.33
C GLY A 233 -19.40 -3.54 7.26
N LEU A 234 -19.19 -2.22 7.30
CA LEU A 234 -18.31 -1.52 6.34
C LEU A 234 -16.84 -1.90 6.52
N VAL A 235 -16.41 -2.05 7.77
CA VAL A 235 -15.04 -2.48 8.10
C VAL A 235 -14.76 -3.88 7.59
N LEU A 236 -15.72 -4.80 7.75
CA LEU A 236 -15.61 -6.17 7.23
C LEU A 236 -15.59 -6.17 5.70
N ALA A 237 -16.45 -5.38 5.06
CA ALA A 237 -16.45 -5.24 3.60
C ALA A 237 -15.12 -4.69 3.07
N PHE A 238 -14.57 -3.66 3.73
CA PHE A 238 -13.26 -3.10 3.41
C PHE A 238 -12.14 -4.13 3.60
N GLY A 239 -12.18 -4.90 4.69
CA GLY A 239 -11.20 -5.94 4.97
C GLY A 239 -11.19 -7.03 3.88
N LEU A 240 -12.37 -7.56 3.51
CA LEU A 240 -12.50 -8.57 2.47
C LEU A 240 -12.01 -8.06 1.11
N MET A 241 -12.37 -6.83 0.74
CA MET A 241 -11.89 -6.18 -0.49
C MET A 241 -10.37 -6.02 -0.47
N THR A 242 -9.80 -5.53 0.62
CA THR A 242 -8.36 -5.33 0.78
C THR A 242 -7.60 -6.65 0.76
N PHE A 243 -8.12 -7.69 1.39
CA PHE A 243 -7.51 -9.03 1.38
C PHE A 243 -7.52 -9.64 -0.02
N ALA A 244 -8.63 -9.53 -0.75
CA ALA A 244 -8.69 -9.96 -2.15
C ALA A 244 -7.63 -9.22 -3.00
N GLN A 245 -7.49 -7.90 -2.82
CA GLN A 245 -6.49 -7.10 -3.53
C GLN A 245 -5.05 -7.50 -3.17
N MET A 246 -4.75 -7.79 -1.88
CA MET A 246 -3.41 -8.22 -1.46
C MET A 246 -3.06 -9.60 -2.00
N MET A 247 -4.02 -10.54 -2.02
CA MET A 247 -3.85 -11.86 -2.63
C MET A 247 -3.57 -11.74 -4.13
N LEU A 248 -4.38 -10.95 -4.85
CA LEU A 248 -4.18 -10.65 -6.26
C LEU A 248 -2.76 -10.11 -6.52
N ASN A 249 -2.36 -9.07 -5.80
CA ASN A 249 -1.07 -8.40 -6.01
C ASN A 249 0.11 -9.38 -5.82
N THR A 250 0.01 -10.27 -4.84
CA THR A 250 1.07 -11.23 -4.56
C THR A 250 1.13 -12.34 -5.60
N THR A 251 -0.01 -12.86 -6.03
CA THR A 251 -0.04 -14.04 -6.92
C THR A 251 0.01 -13.69 -8.41
N TRP A 252 -0.20 -12.43 -8.77
CA TRP A 252 -0.29 -11.96 -10.16
C TRP A 252 0.88 -12.42 -11.04
N VAL A 253 2.11 -12.11 -10.63
CA VAL A 253 3.31 -12.38 -11.46
C VAL A 253 3.53 -13.88 -11.64
N LEU A 254 3.38 -14.67 -10.58
CA LEU A 254 3.53 -16.13 -10.66
C LEU A 254 2.42 -16.77 -11.48
N TYR A 255 1.17 -16.34 -11.29
CA TYR A 255 0.04 -16.84 -12.07
C TYR A 255 0.22 -16.58 -13.56
N THR A 256 0.55 -15.35 -13.94
CA THR A 256 0.76 -15.00 -15.36
C THR A 256 1.98 -15.71 -15.96
N HIS A 257 3.01 -15.92 -15.17
CA HIS A 257 4.18 -16.71 -15.56
C HIS A 257 3.81 -18.19 -15.73
N PHE A 258 3.09 -18.81 -14.79
CA PHE A 258 2.73 -20.23 -14.85
C PHE A 258 1.70 -20.56 -15.93
N ARG A 259 0.76 -19.65 -16.20
CA ARG A 259 -0.35 -19.86 -17.12
C ARG A 259 -0.07 -19.41 -18.56
N PHE A 260 0.61 -18.27 -18.73
CA PHE A 260 0.81 -17.64 -20.03
C PHE A 260 2.28 -17.52 -20.42
N ASP A 261 3.18 -18.04 -19.58
CA ASP A 261 4.64 -17.90 -19.75
C ASP A 261 5.10 -16.44 -19.91
N TRP A 262 4.47 -15.56 -19.13
CA TRP A 262 4.80 -14.12 -19.18
C TRP A 262 6.21 -13.86 -18.65
N THR A 263 6.95 -13.09 -19.42
CA THR A 263 8.26 -12.55 -19.05
C THR A 263 8.12 -11.41 -18.04
N PRO A 264 9.21 -11.00 -17.36
CA PRO A 264 9.22 -9.79 -16.51
C PRO A 264 8.70 -8.55 -17.24
N ARG A 265 9.02 -8.38 -18.54
CA ARG A 265 8.58 -7.27 -19.36
C ARG A 265 7.05 -7.20 -19.49
N GLN A 266 6.40 -8.31 -19.79
CA GLN A 266 4.95 -8.38 -19.92
C GLN A 266 4.26 -8.07 -18.58
N ASN A 267 4.78 -8.61 -17.49
CA ASN A 267 4.31 -8.29 -16.14
C ASN A 267 4.51 -6.82 -15.80
N GLY A 268 5.67 -6.25 -16.12
CA GLY A 268 5.97 -4.83 -15.91
C GLY A 268 5.00 -3.91 -16.65
N ILE A 269 4.71 -4.20 -17.92
CA ILE A 269 3.74 -3.44 -18.73
C ILE A 269 2.33 -3.57 -18.13
N ALA A 270 1.91 -4.76 -17.71
CA ALA A 270 0.59 -4.96 -17.10
C ALA A 270 0.43 -4.16 -15.80
N LEU A 271 1.42 -4.19 -14.91
CA LEU A 271 1.43 -3.41 -13.67
C LEU A 271 1.47 -1.91 -13.92
N PHE A 272 2.18 -1.45 -14.96
CA PHE A 272 2.14 -0.06 -15.41
C PHE A 272 0.73 0.35 -15.85
N CYS A 273 0.05 -0.49 -16.66
CA CYS A 273 -1.34 -0.25 -17.07
C CYS A 273 -2.28 -0.17 -15.86
N VAL A 274 -2.13 -1.07 -14.87
CA VAL A 274 -2.90 -1.04 -13.61
C VAL A 274 -2.69 0.29 -12.89
N GLY A 275 -1.44 0.71 -12.73
CA GLY A 275 -1.08 1.96 -12.07
C GLY A 275 -1.62 3.19 -12.82
N LEU A 276 -1.53 3.18 -14.14
CA LEU A 276 -2.06 4.27 -14.99
C LEU A 276 -3.59 4.35 -14.89
N CYS A 277 -4.30 3.23 -14.99
CA CYS A 277 -5.76 3.18 -14.80
C CYS A 277 -6.17 3.69 -13.42
N ALA A 278 -5.47 3.25 -12.36
CA ALA A 278 -5.71 3.72 -11.00
C ALA A 278 -5.52 5.25 -10.88
N ALA A 279 -4.44 5.80 -11.46
CA ALA A 279 -4.16 7.23 -11.45
C ALA A 279 -5.23 8.03 -12.22
N VAL A 280 -5.62 7.58 -13.41
CA VAL A 280 -6.68 8.22 -14.21
C VAL A 280 -8.00 8.22 -13.46
N VAL A 281 -8.36 7.11 -12.84
CA VAL A 281 -9.61 7.01 -12.09
C VAL A 281 -9.57 7.88 -10.84
N GLN A 282 -8.51 7.79 -10.03
CA GLN A 282 -8.45 8.48 -8.75
C GLN A 282 -8.23 9.99 -8.90
N ALA A 283 -7.39 10.43 -9.84
CA ALA A 283 -7.12 11.85 -10.06
C ALA A 283 -8.14 12.55 -10.97
N GLY A 284 -8.71 11.83 -11.95
CA GLY A 284 -9.58 12.42 -12.97
C GLY A 284 -11.05 12.07 -12.83
N LEU A 285 -11.38 10.79 -12.70
CA LEU A 285 -12.77 10.33 -12.83
C LEU A 285 -13.51 10.22 -11.49
N LEU A 286 -12.83 10.01 -10.38
CA LEU A 286 -13.45 9.72 -9.08
C LEU A 286 -14.45 10.79 -8.66
N GLY A 287 -14.07 12.06 -8.77
CA GLY A 287 -14.97 13.18 -8.43
C GLY A 287 -16.22 13.23 -9.30
N ILE A 288 -16.11 12.93 -10.59
CA ILE A 288 -17.22 12.88 -11.54
C ILE A 288 -18.13 11.69 -11.23
N LEU A 289 -17.55 10.53 -10.97
CA LEU A 289 -18.28 9.31 -10.64
C LEU A 289 -19.04 9.45 -9.31
N ILE A 290 -18.43 10.06 -8.28
CA ILE A 290 -19.11 10.35 -7.01
C ILE A 290 -20.26 11.31 -7.20
N LYS A 291 -20.10 12.37 -8.04
CA LYS A 291 -21.19 13.32 -8.32
C LYS A 291 -22.36 12.67 -9.07
N ARG A 292 -22.08 11.74 -9.98
CA ARG A 292 -23.13 11.09 -10.81
C ARG A 292 -23.79 9.90 -10.14
N LEU A 293 -23.02 9.05 -9.47
CA LEU A 293 -23.51 7.77 -8.92
C LEU A 293 -23.73 7.82 -7.40
N GLY A 294 -23.09 8.77 -6.71
CA GLY A 294 -22.99 8.75 -5.26
C GLY A 294 -21.98 7.73 -4.75
N GLU A 295 -21.44 7.93 -3.54
CA GLU A 295 -20.39 7.08 -2.97
C GLU A 295 -20.86 5.62 -2.76
N VAL A 296 -22.12 5.43 -2.33
CA VAL A 296 -22.68 4.09 -2.02
C VAL A 296 -22.81 3.24 -3.28
N ARG A 297 -23.42 3.78 -4.34
CA ARG A 297 -23.57 3.05 -5.61
C ARG A 297 -22.21 2.81 -6.26
N LEU A 298 -21.32 3.80 -6.22
CA LEU A 298 -20.00 3.69 -6.80
C LEU A 298 -19.18 2.60 -6.11
N SER A 299 -19.23 2.50 -4.77
CA SER A 299 -18.54 1.44 -4.02
C SER A 299 -19.08 0.05 -4.37
N LEU A 300 -20.40 -0.13 -4.43
CA LEU A 300 -21.03 -1.41 -4.77
C LEU A 300 -20.75 -1.83 -6.23
N LEU A 301 -20.92 -0.91 -7.19
CA LEU A 301 -20.62 -1.18 -8.61
C LEU A 301 -19.15 -1.46 -8.84
N GLY A 302 -18.26 -0.74 -8.16
CA GLY A 302 -16.82 -0.99 -8.22
C GLY A 302 -16.43 -2.35 -7.63
N MET A 303 -17.06 -2.75 -6.51
CA MET A 303 -16.84 -4.09 -5.92
C MET A 303 -17.39 -5.19 -6.84
N ALA A 304 -18.56 -5.00 -7.46
CA ALA A 304 -19.13 -5.93 -8.43
C ALA A 304 -18.23 -6.07 -9.67
N SER A 305 -17.76 -4.95 -10.23
CA SER A 305 -16.81 -4.93 -11.36
C SER A 305 -15.52 -5.67 -11.01
N GLY A 306 -14.98 -5.45 -9.81
CA GLY A 306 -13.79 -6.15 -9.32
C GLY A 306 -14.01 -7.66 -9.19
N ALA A 307 -15.15 -8.10 -8.63
CA ALA A 307 -15.48 -9.51 -8.48
C ALA A 307 -15.60 -10.22 -9.83
N ILE A 308 -16.28 -9.58 -10.79
CA ILE A 308 -16.41 -10.11 -12.17
C ILE A 308 -15.03 -10.18 -12.83
N THR A 309 -14.21 -9.14 -12.69
CA THR A 309 -12.87 -9.11 -13.29
C THR A 309 -11.97 -10.19 -12.69
N TYR A 310 -12.00 -10.41 -11.37
CA TYR A 310 -11.22 -11.48 -10.74
C TYR A 310 -11.66 -12.86 -11.26
N LEU A 311 -12.96 -13.11 -11.41
CA LEU A 311 -13.47 -14.31 -12.01
C LEU A 311 -12.94 -14.48 -13.44
N LEU A 312 -13.00 -13.42 -14.25
CA LEU A 312 -12.53 -13.45 -15.65
C LEU A 312 -11.00 -13.61 -15.75
N TYR A 313 -10.21 -13.07 -14.82
CA TYR A 313 -8.77 -13.35 -14.75
C TYR A 313 -8.49 -14.82 -14.55
N GLY A 314 -9.22 -15.50 -13.67
CA GLY A 314 -9.09 -16.93 -13.43
C GLY A 314 -9.49 -17.78 -14.62
N LEU A 315 -10.45 -17.32 -15.44
CA LEU A 315 -10.96 -18.02 -16.63
C LEU A 315 -10.21 -17.66 -17.92
N ALA A 316 -9.35 -16.61 -17.91
CA ALA A 316 -8.64 -16.16 -19.10
C ALA A 316 -7.78 -17.29 -19.68
N THR A 317 -7.86 -17.49 -20.98
CA THR A 317 -7.11 -18.54 -21.70
C THR A 317 -5.93 -17.99 -22.50
N GLN A 318 -5.87 -16.68 -22.69
CA GLN A 318 -4.82 -16.01 -23.44
C GLN A 318 -4.31 -14.76 -22.70
N GLY A 319 -3.00 -14.50 -22.77
CA GLY A 319 -2.38 -13.39 -22.02
C GLY A 319 -2.92 -12.01 -22.37
N TRP A 320 -3.27 -11.74 -23.65
CA TRP A 320 -3.83 -10.44 -24.04
C TRP A 320 -5.17 -10.11 -23.34
N MET A 321 -5.93 -11.12 -22.92
CA MET A 321 -7.18 -10.94 -22.17
C MET A 321 -6.93 -10.25 -20.85
N MET A 322 -5.77 -10.48 -20.21
CA MET A 322 -5.40 -9.85 -18.94
C MET A 322 -5.29 -8.32 -19.12
N TYR A 323 -4.65 -7.84 -20.19
CA TYR A 323 -4.58 -6.42 -20.50
C TYR A 323 -5.95 -5.81 -20.79
N ALA A 324 -6.77 -6.49 -21.58
CA ALA A 324 -8.12 -6.03 -21.89
C ALA A 324 -8.97 -5.87 -20.62
N LEU A 325 -8.89 -6.85 -19.71
CA LEU A 325 -9.62 -6.82 -18.44
C LEU A 325 -9.11 -5.70 -17.51
N ILE A 326 -7.80 -5.42 -17.47
CA ILE A 326 -7.25 -4.27 -16.72
C ILE A 326 -7.88 -2.96 -17.23
N LEU A 327 -7.91 -2.76 -18.54
CA LEU A 327 -8.41 -1.53 -19.15
C LEU A 327 -9.93 -1.37 -19.01
N CYS A 328 -10.69 -2.47 -18.97
CA CYS A 328 -12.14 -2.45 -18.79
C CYS A 328 -12.57 -2.28 -17.32
N ASN A 329 -11.70 -2.56 -16.34
CA ASN A 329 -12.03 -2.60 -14.92
C ASN A 329 -11.89 -1.25 -14.19
N LEU A 330 -12.18 -0.14 -14.85
CA LEU A 330 -11.98 1.21 -14.28
C LEU A 330 -12.78 1.45 -12.98
N LEU A 331 -14.01 0.91 -12.89
CA LEU A 331 -14.87 1.11 -11.71
C LEU A 331 -14.29 0.49 -10.44
N ALA A 332 -13.57 -0.62 -10.53
CA ALA A 332 -12.97 -1.26 -9.36
C ALA A 332 -11.93 -0.37 -8.67
N PHE A 333 -11.19 0.46 -9.43
CA PHE A 333 -10.21 1.39 -8.85
C PHE A 333 -10.86 2.51 -8.03
N ALA A 334 -12.15 2.78 -8.22
CA ALA A 334 -12.92 3.75 -7.46
C ALA A 334 -13.53 3.17 -6.18
N ALA A 335 -13.69 1.83 -6.07
CA ALA A 335 -14.38 1.19 -4.96
C ALA A 335 -13.73 1.48 -3.60
N GLY A 336 -12.41 1.34 -3.50
CA GLY A 336 -11.64 1.55 -2.28
C GLY A 336 -11.77 2.98 -1.73
N PRO A 337 -11.40 4.01 -2.51
CA PRO A 337 -11.58 5.40 -2.10
C PRO A 337 -13.02 5.77 -1.74
N ALA A 338 -14.03 5.28 -2.48
CA ALA A 338 -15.43 5.53 -2.17
C ALA A 338 -15.84 4.91 -0.83
N LEU A 339 -15.45 3.65 -0.57
CA LEU A 339 -15.76 2.97 0.68
C LEU A 339 -15.04 3.61 1.87
N GLN A 340 -13.77 4.01 1.72
CA GLN A 340 -13.03 4.76 2.75
C GLN A 340 -13.68 6.11 3.05
N GLY A 341 -14.16 6.82 2.04
CA GLY A 341 -14.91 8.07 2.20
C GLY A 341 -16.16 7.89 3.05
N ILE A 342 -16.95 6.84 2.77
CA ILE A 342 -18.16 6.51 3.55
C ILE A 342 -17.80 6.18 5.01
N ILE A 343 -16.77 5.35 5.22
CA ILE A 343 -16.30 4.95 6.56
C ILE A 343 -15.84 6.21 7.34
N SER A 344 -15.08 7.09 6.68
CA SER A 344 -14.60 8.33 7.31
C SER A 344 -15.73 9.26 7.75
N LYS A 345 -16.79 9.39 6.93
CA LYS A 345 -17.98 10.21 7.25
C LYS A 345 -18.84 9.61 8.36
N ALA A 346 -18.78 8.30 8.58
CA ALA A 346 -19.52 7.61 9.64
C ALA A 346 -18.89 7.79 11.03
N SER A 347 -17.74 8.45 11.15
CA SER A 347 -17.04 8.72 12.40
C SER A 347 -17.18 10.17 12.85
N ALA A 348 -17.17 10.39 14.17
CA ALA A 348 -17.17 11.74 14.74
C ALA A 348 -15.89 12.51 14.40
N SER A 349 -16.01 13.85 14.33
CA SER A 349 -14.93 14.77 14.00
C SER A 349 -13.81 14.75 15.03
N GLY A 350 -12.99 13.91 15.20
CA GLY A 350 -11.88 13.75 16.18
C GLY A 350 -11.39 12.31 16.24
N GLU A 351 -12.18 11.35 15.77
CA GLU A 351 -11.84 9.93 15.74
C GLU A 351 -11.35 9.44 14.38
N GLN A 352 -11.36 10.30 13.36
CA GLN A 352 -10.98 9.95 11.99
C GLN A 352 -9.56 9.39 11.89
N GLY A 353 -8.60 9.94 12.64
CA GLY A 353 -7.23 9.44 12.66
C GLY A 353 -7.12 8.03 13.22
N GLU A 354 -7.84 7.72 14.30
CA GLU A 354 -7.89 6.39 14.90
C GLU A 354 -8.53 5.37 13.93
N LEU A 355 -9.59 5.79 13.25
CA LEU A 355 -10.26 4.96 12.27
C LEU A 355 -9.37 4.63 11.07
N MET A 356 -8.72 5.63 10.49
CA MET A 356 -7.80 5.43 9.37
C MET A 356 -6.60 4.56 9.77
N GLY A 357 -6.06 4.74 10.98
CA GLY A 357 -5.03 3.86 11.54
C GLY A 357 -5.50 2.41 11.69
N SER A 358 -6.76 2.22 12.06
CA SER A 358 -7.34 0.87 12.19
C SER A 358 -7.57 0.20 10.83
N LEU A 359 -8.03 0.95 9.81
CA LEU A 359 -8.12 0.44 8.44
C LEU A 359 -6.74 0.08 7.88
N GLN A 360 -5.71 0.87 8.20
CA GLN A 360 -4.33 0.57 7.84
C GLN A 360 -3.84 -0.73 8.51
N SER A 361 -4.25 -1.00 9.76
CA SER A 361 -3.93 -2.26 10.45
C SER A 361 -4.55 -3.47 9.76
N ILE A 362 -5.78 -3.36 9.22
CA ILE A 362 -6.39 -4.41 8.39
C ILE A 362 -5.55 -4.66 7.13
N SER A 363 -5.13 -3.59 6.44
CA SER A 363 -4.29 -3.70 5.25
C SER A 363 -2.95 -4.38 5.57
N SER A 364 -2.36 -4.05 6.70
CA SER A 364 -1.10 -4.65 7.15
C SER A 364 -1.24 -6.15 7.46
N LEU A 365 -2.36 -6.60 8.05
CA LEU A 365 -2.64 -8.03 8.21
C LEU A 365 -2.78 -8.73 6.85
N GLY A 366 -3.41 -8.05 5.87
CA GLY A 366 -3.51 -8.56 4.50
C GLY A 366 -2.15 -8.80 3.86
N ILE A 367 -1.18 -7.88 4.06
CA ILE A 367 0.19 -8.02 3.54
C ILE A 367 0.91 -9.24 4.12
N ILE A 368 0.57 -9.68 5.34
CA ILE A 368 1.19 -10.85 5.99
C ILE A 368 0.48 -12.15 5.57
N ILE A 369 -0.85 -12.18 5.66
CA ILE A 369 -1.63 -13.42 5.54
C ILE A 369 -1.87 -13.80 4.07
N MET A 370 -2.19 -12.83 3.22
CA MET A 370 -2.63 -13.11 1.85
C MET A 370 -1.52 -13.64 0.93
N PRO A 371 -0.25 -13.24 1.06
CA PRO A 371 0.84 -13.89 0.36
C PRO A 371 0.95 -15.38 0.64
N LEU A 372 0.83 -15.79 1.90
CA LEU A 372 0.89 -17.20 2.29
C LEU A 372 -0.29 -17.99 1.71
N LEU A 373 -1.52 -17.51 1.91
CA LEU A 373 -2.71 -18.19 1.42
C LEU A 373 -2.71 -18.27 -0.11
N GLY A 374 -2.40 -17.17 -0.79
CA GLY A 374 -2.38 -17.12 -2.25
C GLY A 374 -1.30 -18.04 -2.84
N SER A 375 -0.13 -18.09 -2.22
CA SER A 375 0.97 -18.95 -2.66
C SER A 375 0.70 -20.43 -2.44
N VAL A 376 0.09 -20.80 -1.31
CA VAL A 376 -0.33 -22.20 -1.07
C VAL A 376 -1.36 -22.63 -2.10
N ILE A 377 -2.42 -21.84 -2.33
CA ILE A 377 -3.45 -22.16 -3.32
C ILE A 377 -2.84 -22.28 -4.73
N LEU A 378 -1.95 -21.36 -5.12
CA LEU A 378 -1.31 -21.38 -6.43
C LEU A 378 -0.33 -22.56 -6.56
N GLY A 379 0.41 -22.88 -5.51
CA GLY A 379 1.34 -24.00 -5.45
C GLY A 379 0.61 -25.35 -5.68
N GLU A 380 -0.52 -25.56 -4.99
CA GLU A 380 -1.33 -26.79 -5.13
C GLU A 380 -1.82 -27.05 -6.55
N VAL A 381 -2.07 -26.01 -7.34
CA VAL A 381 -2.56 -26.14 -8.72
C VAL A 381 -1.46 -25.95 -9.78
N SER A 382 -0.25 -25.63 -9.37
CA SER A 382 0.85 -25.26 -10.28
C SER A 382 1.35 -26.41 -11.16
N HIS A 383 1.11 -27.65 -10.75
CA HIS A 383 1.44 -28.86 -11.50
C HIS A 383 0.48 -29.16 -12.68
N LEU A 384 -0.67 -28.46 -12.73
CA LEU A 384 -1.66 -28.65 -13.77
C LEU A 384 -1.21 -28.04 -15.10
N PRO A 385 -1.72 -28.55 -16.25
CA PRO A 385 -1.47 -27.94 -17.55
C PRO A 385 -1.88 -26.46 -17.58
N ALA A 386 -1.14 -25.63 -18.32
CA ALA A 386 -1.36 -24.19 -18.37
C ALA A 386 -2.77 -23.75 -18.83
N ASN A 387 -3.47 -24.59 -19.61
CA ASN A 387 -4.84 -24.36 -20.05
C ASN A 387 -5.92 -24.83 -19.06
N ASP A 388 -5.54 -25.47 -17.95
CA ASP A 388 -6.51 -25.91 -16.92
C ASP A 388 -7.04 -24.68 -16.17
N TRP A 389 -8.38 -24.56 -16.10
CA TRP A 389 -9.04 -23.44 -15.42
C TRP A 389 -8.73 -23.36 -13.91
N ARG A 390 -8.39 -24.51 -13.29
CA ARG A 390 -8.06 -24.61 -11.86
C ARG A 390 -6.82 -23.80 -11.48
N ILE A 391 -5.91 -23.51 -12.41
CA ILE A 391 -4.77 -22.62 -12.16
C ILE A 391 -5.26 -21.23 -11.73
N GLY A 392 -6.48 -20.83 -12.15
CA GLY A 392 -7.14 -19.59 -11.72
C GLY A 392 -7.72 -19.60 -10.31
N SER A 393 -7.54 -20.67 -9.50
CA SER A 393 -8.15 -20.84 -8.17
C SER A 393 -7.93 -19.64 -7.25
N THR A 394 -6.74 -19.05 -7.26
CA THR A 394 -6.40 -17.86 -6.45
C THR A 394 -7.32 -16.68 -6.78
N PHE A 395 -7.59 -16.45 -8.08
CA PHE A 395 -8.48 -15.38 -8.51
C PHE A 395 -9.95 -15.70 -8.25
N PHE A 396 -10.34 -16.97 -8.26
CA PHE A 396 -11.70 -17.36 -7.84
C PHE A 396 -11.90 -17.09 -6.35
N VAL A 397 -10.92 -17.35 -5.50
CA VAL A 397 -10.95 -16.98 -4.09
C VAL A 397 -11.04 -15.45 -3.93
N CYS A 398 -10.26 -14.68 -4.69
CA CYS A 398 -10.38 -13.22 -4.71
C CYS A 398 -11.79 -12.76 -5.12
N ALA A 399 -12.39 -13.37 -6.15
CA ALA A 399 -13.75 -13.07 -6.60
C ALA A 399 -14.80 -13.37 -5.51
N VAL A 400 -14.67 -14.49 -4.81
CA VAL A 400 -15.54 -14.86 -3.67
C VAL A 400 -15.39 -13.84 -2.54
N MET A 401 -14.17 -13.50 -2.12
CA MET A 401 -13.93 -12.51 -1.07
C MET A 401 -14.52 -11.14 -1.45
N GLN A 402 -14.31 -10.70 -2.69
CA GLN A 402 -14.84 -9.44 -3.20
C GLN A 402 -16.38 -9.44 -3.22
N THR A 403 -16.98 -10.54 -3.65
CA THR A 403 -18.46 -10.72 -3.68
C THR A 403 -19.03 -10.72 -2.27
N LEU A 404 -18.42 -11.43 -1.32
CA LEU A 404 -18.82 -11.44 0.08
C LEU A 404 -18.72 -10.03 0.67
N GLY A 405 -17.63 -9.31 0.40
CA GLY A 405 -17.47 -7.91 0.81
C GLY A 405 -18.59 -7.01 0.26
N MET A 406 -18.92 -7.17 -1.03
CA MET A 406 -20.03 -6.46 -1.66
C MET A 406 -21.38 -6.78 -1.00
N ILE A 407 -21.67 -8.05 -0.72
CA ILE A 407 -22.93 -8.48 -0.06
C ILE A 407 -23.02 -7.87 1.34
N VAL A 408 -21.94 -7.89 2.11
CA VAL A 408 -21.88 -7.30 3.46
C VAL A 408 -22.12 -5.79 3.38
N ALA A 409 -21.47 -5.09 2.47
CA ALA A 409 -21.68 -3.65 2.25
C ALA A 409 -23.12 -3.35 1.83
N TRP A 410 -23.67 -4.10 0.88
CA TRP A 410 -25.04 -3.94 0.43
C TRP A 410 -26.07 -4.14 1.54
N ARG A 411 -25.93 -5.21 2.37
CA ARG A 411 -26.79 -5.45 3.53
C ARG A 411 -26.71 -4.31 4.53
N TYR A 412 -25.52 -3.81 4.79
CA TYR A 412 -25.32 -2.67 5.69
C TYR A 412 -26.05 -1.42 5.19
N PHE A 413 -25.91 -1.07 3.92
CA PHE A 413 -26.58 0.10 3.33
C PHE A 413 -28.10 -0.07 3.26
N LYS A 414 -28.60 -1.27 2.98
CA LYS A 414 -30.03 -1.58 2.97
C LYS A 414 -30.64 -1.43 4.36
N ALA A 415 -30.01 -1.96 5.40
CA ALA A 415 -30.47 -1.89 6.78
C ALA A 415 -30.58 -0.44 7.31
N ARG A 416 -29.86 0.52 6.69
CA ARG A 416 -29.89 1.94 7.04
C ARG A 416 -30.75 2.81 6.10
N GLY A 417 -31.51 2.22 5.19
CA GLY A 417 -32.37 2.94 4.23
C GLY A 417 -31.61 3.77 3.19
N VAL A 418 -30.27 3.68 3.14
CA VAL A 418 -29.43 4.53 2.27
C VAL A 418 -29.56 4.11 0.80
N VAL A 419 -29.85 2.84 0.52
CA VAL A 419 -30.03 2.32 -0.85
C VAL A 419 -31.34 2.82 -1.46
N GLU A 420 -32.42 2.89 -0.68
CA GLU A 420 -33.75 3.34 -1.17
C GLU A 420 -33.73 4.82 -1.55
N ASN A 421 -33.14 5.67 -0.71
CA ASN A 421 -32.95 7.10 -1.00
C ASN A 421 -32.04 7.34 -2.21
N ALA A 422 -31.05 6.48 -2.44
CA ALA A 422 -30.19 6.58 -3.60
C ALA A 422 -30.88 6.15 -4.90
N VAL A 423 -31.91 5.28 -4.87
CA VAL A 423 -32.69 4.87 -6.05
C VAL A 423 -33.75 5.91 -6.41
N SER A 424 -34.37 6.57 -5.43
CA SER A 424 -35.39 7.60 -5.63
C SER A 424 -34.84 8.93 -6.17
N ALA A 425 -33.56 9.24 -5.93
CA ALA A 425 -32.94 10.49 -6.41
C ALA A 425 -32.57 10.50 -7.92
N VAL A 426 -32.86 9.43 -8.66
CA VAL A 426 -32.58 9.29 -10.12
C VAL A 426 -33.88 9.20 -10.94
N LYS A 427 -35.05 9.18 -10.27
CA LYS A 427 -36.33 9.40 -10.92
C LYS A 427 -36.73 10.88 -10.88
#